data_342c0dca733c4045c9aebf31e55ff264
#
_entry.id   342c0dca733c4045c9aebf31e55ff264
#
_cell.length_a   1.000
_cell.length_b   1.000
_cell.length_c   1.000
_cell.angle_alpha   90.00
_cell.angle_beta   90.00
_cell.angle_gamma   90.00
#
_symmetry.space_group_name_H-M   'P 1'
#
loop_
_entity.id
_entity.type
_entity.pdbx_description
1 polymer ?
#
loop_
_entity_poly.entity_id
_entity_poly.type
_entity_poly.pdbx_seq_one_letter_code
_entity_poly.pdbx_strand_id
1 'polypeptide(L)'
;MPPPSAFRVKKDGYIEGSGYIISWCVGHLVQLAEAAAYGEQYQKWRLDALPILPQEWQYTVPPDKEKQFKILKGLMHRADVREVVNACDAGREGELIFRFVYNMAGCKKPMRRLWISSMETAAIRQGFDDLKDGSEYEALYASALCRAKADWLIGINATRLFSCLYGKTLNVGRVQTPTLKMLVDRDAAISRFQKEKYYHVRLDLSGAEAASAKIPDAA
;
A
#
# COMPACT_ATOMS: atom_id res chain seq x y z
N MET A 1 17.38 1.84 -21.56
CA MET A 1 17.02 0.45 -21.25
C MET A 1 17.08 -0.39 -22.52
N PRO A 2 17.69 -1.57 -22.52
CA PRO A 2 17.73 -2.45 -23.70
C PRO A 2 16.31 -2.91 -24.09
N PRO A 3 16.08 -3.28 -25.36
CA PRO A 3 14.80 -3.77 -25.83
C PRO A 3 14.42 -5.10 -25.15
N PRO A 4 13.13 -5.44 -25.04
CA PRO A 4 12.68 -6.68 -24.40
C PRO A 4 13.32 -7.96 -24.95
N SER A 5 13.68 -7.98 -26.23
CA SER A 5 14.40 -9.07 -26.91
C SER A 5 15.81 -9.31 -26.37
N ALA A 6 16.38 -8.38 -25.62
CA ALA A 6 17.71 -8.49 -25.02
C ALA A 6 17.72 -9.28 -23.70
N PHE A 7 16.55 -9.54 -23.09
CA PHE A 7 16.43 -10.41 -21.92
C PHE A 7 16.32 -11.86 -22.35
N ARG A 8 17.43 -12.59 -22.27
CA ARG A 8 17.56 -13.93 -22.84
C ARG A 8 17.22 -15.07 -21.88
N VAL A 9 17.19 -14.81 -20.58
CA VAL A 9 17.01 -15.87 -19.57
C VAL A 9 15.86 -15.50 -18.64
N LYS A 10 14.75 -16.23 -18.79
CA LYS A 10 13.65 -16.19 -17.81
C LYS A 10 13.93 -17.29 -16.78
N LYS A 11 14.08 -16.90 -15.53
CA LYS A 11 14.24 -17.79 -14.37
C LYS A 11 13.05 -17.66 -13.43
N ASP A 12 12.94 -18.60 -12.50
CA ASP A 12 11.90 -18.50 -11.47
C ASP A 12 12.14 -17.25 -10.61
N GLY A 13 11.16 -16.34 -10.61
CA GLY A 13 11.18 -15.11 -9.84
C GLY A 13 12.01 -13.94 -10.39
N TYR A 14 12.70 -14.07 -11.54
CA TYR A 14 13.41 -12.97 -12.18
C TYR A 14 13.71 -13.22 -13.66
N ILE A 15 14.10 -12.16 -14.38
CA ILE A 15 14.62 -12.22 -15.74
C ILE A 15 16.00 -11.55 -15.80
N GLU A 16 16.88 -12.04 -16.64
CA GLU A 16 18.25 -11.56 -16.74
C GLU A 16 18.66 -11.36 -18.19
N GLY A 17 19.36 -10.28 -18.49
CA GLY A 17 19.92 -10.00 -19.81
C GLY A 17 20.47 -8.58 -19.93
N SER A 18 21.39 -8.38 -20.89
CA SER A 18 21.95 -7.07 -21.24
C SER A 18 22.46 -6.23 -20.07
N GLY A 19 23.04 -6.89 -19.06
CA GLY A 19 23.58 -6.22 -17.87
C GLY A 19 22.54 -5.83 -16.83
N TYR A 20 21.28 -6.29 -16.98
CA TYR A 20 20.19 -6.06 -16.03
C TYR A 20 19.66 -7.38 -15.48
N ILE A 21 19.24 -7.34 -14.24
CA ILE A 21 18.43 -8.35 -13.58
C ILE A 21 17.16 -7.67 -13.13
N ILE A 22 16.00 -8.16 -13.58
CA ILE A 22 14.69 -7.62 -13.21
C ILE A 22 13.94 -8.66 -12.41
N SER A 23 13.54 -8.28 -11.21
CA SER A 23 12.70 -9.09 -10.34
C SER A 23 11.58 -8.22 -9.78
N TRP A 24 10.65 -8.82 -9.05
CA TRP A 24 9.43 -8.14 -8.59
C TRP A 24 9.04 -8.55 -7.19
N CYS A 25 8.28 -7.67 -6.53
CA CYS A 25 7.53 -7.99 -5.34
C CYS A 25 6.08 -8.33 -5.73
N VAL A 26 5.51 -9.37 -5.13
CA VAL A 26 4.07 -9.68 -5.26
C VAL A 26 3.38 -9.09 -4.03
N GLY A 27 3.08 -7.79 -4.10
CA GLY A 27 2.65 -7.02 -2.93
C GLY A 27 3.75 -6.88 -1.87
N HIS A 28 3.36 -6.76 -0.60
CA HIS A 28 4.33 -6.72 0.51
C HIS A 28 4.92 -8.10 0.76
N LEU A 29 6.22 -8.26 0.53
CA LEU A 29 6.98 -9.48 0.89
C LEU A 29 7.45 -9.45 2.34
N VAL A 30 7.62 -8.26 2.90
CA VAL A 30 8.00 -8.03 4.29
C VAL A 30 6.93 -7.14 4.91
N GLN A 31 6.56 -7.44 6.14
CA GLN A 31 5.56 -6.70 6.90
C GLN A 31 5.99 -6.53 8.36
N LEU A 32 5.34 -5.62 9.07
CA LEU A 32 5.47 -5.53 10.52
C LEU A 32 4.98 -6.83 11.15
N ALA A 33 5.70 -7.33 12.15
CA ALA A 33 5.36 -8.56 12.83
C ALA A 33 4.00 -8.45 13.55
N GLU A 34 3.33 -9.57 13.71
CA GLU A 34 2.10 -9.64 14.50
C GLU A 34 2.35 -9.43 15.99
N ALA A 35 1.30 -9.10 16.72
CA ALA A 35 1.39 -8.82 18.16
C ALA A 35 2.06 -9.96 18.96
N ALA A 36 1.83 -11.21 18.59
CA ALA A 36 2.42 -12.36 19.24
C ALA A 36 3.96 -12.39 19.23
N ALA A 37 4.58 -11.72 18.26
CA ALA A 37 6.04 -11.61 18.17
C ALA A 37 6.65 -10.74 19.29
N TYR A 38 5.85 -9.87 19.90
CA TYR A 38 6.29 -8.95 20.94
C TYR A 38 6.14 -9.47 22.37
N GLY A 39 5.62 -10.68 22.54
CA GLY A 39 5.53 -11.34 23.84
C GLY A 39 4.39 -12.37 23.92
N GLU A 40 4.57 -13.38 24.78
CA GLU A 40 3.59 -14.45 24.98
C GLU A 40 2.24 -13.93 25.49
N GLN A 41 2.25 -12.85 26.27
CA GLN A 41 1.01 -12.20 26.77
C GLN A 41 0.11 -11.70 25.63
N TYR A 42 0.68 -11.47 24.45
CA TYR A 42 -0.06 -10.98 23.27
C TYR A 42 -0.56 -12.07 22.33
N GLN A 43 -0.28 -13.35 22.63
CA GLN A 43 -0.81 -14.47 21.84
C GLN A 43 -2.34 -14.58 21.95
N LYS A 44 -2.86 -14.42 23.18
CA LYS A 44 -4.30 -14.41 23.42
C LYS A 44 -4.81 -12.96 23.48
N TRP A 45 -6.03 -12.77 22.98
CA TRP A 45 -6.66 -11.46 23.03
C TRP A 45 -7.29 -11.27 24.42
N ARG A 46 -6.75 -10.32 25.15
CA ARG A 46 -7.15 -9.99 26.53
C ARG A 46 -7.10 -8.49 26.73
N LEU A 47 -8.04 -7.95 27.53
CA LEU A 47 -8.11 -6.51 27.80
C LEU A 47 -6.94 -6.03 28.64
N ASP A 48 -6.49 -6.85 29.58
CA ASP A 48 -5.36 -6.53 30.48
C ASP A 48 -3.98 -6.52 29.80
N ALA A 49 -3.92 -7.04 28.54
CA ALA A 49 -2.72 -6.98 27.72
C ALA A 49 -2.68 -5.75 26.79
N LEU A 50 -3.64 -4.85 26.86
CA LEU A 50 -3.72 -3.63 26.04
C LEU A 50 -3.31 -2.39 26.85
N PRO A 51 -2.71 -1.39 26.23
CA PRO A 51 -2.33 -1.32 24.83
C PRO A 51 -1.02 -2.03 24.50
N ILE A 52 -0.91 -2.56 23.27
CA ILE A 52 0.32 -3.12 22.71
C ILE A 52 1.11 -1.99 22.06
N LEU A 53 2.26 -1.64 22.65
CA LEU A 53 3.12 -0.54 22.23
C LEU A 53 4.56 -1.05 22.07
N PRO A 54 4.94 -1.54 20.87
CA PRO A 54 6.30 -2.02 20.65
C PRO A 54 7.33 -0.93 20.84
N GLN A 55 8.36 -1.19 21.65
CA GLN A 55 9.52 -0.31 21.78
C GLN A 55 10.43 -0.46 20.57
N GLU A 56 10.65 -1.70 20.14
CA GLU A 56 11.39 -2.05 18.94
C GLU A 56 10.47 -2.76 17.95
N TRP A 57 10.52 -2.30 16.70
CA TRP A 57 9.68 -2.85 15.64
C TRP A 57 10.31 -4.08 15.02
N GLN A 58 9.57 -5.16 15.00
CA GLN A 58 9.96 -6.41 14.35
C GLN A 58 9.31 -6.53 12.97
N TYR A 59 10.02 -7.18 12.07
CA TYR A 59 9.58 -7.40 10.70
C TYR A 59 9.58 -8.89 10.41
N THR A 60 8.67 -9.33 9.56
CA THR A 60 8.54 -10.75 9.19
C THR A 60 8.27 -10.90 7.70
N VAL A 61 8.68 -12.05 7.17
CA VAL A 61 8.32 -12.50 5.82
C VAL A 61 7.25 -13.57 5.98
N PRO A 62 6.03 -13.38 5.46
CA PRO A 62 5.00 -14.42 5.50
C PRO A 62 5.47 -15.70 4.78
N PRO A 63 5.08 -16.89 5.25
CA PRO A 63 5.55 -18.16 4.67
C PRO A 63 5.29 -18.30 3.18
N ASP A 64 4.15 -17.82 2.70
CA ASP A 64 3.78 -17.81 1.27
C ASP A 64 4.62 -16.85 0.41
N LYS A 65 5.36 -15.93 1.03
CA LYS A 65 6.23 -14.93 0.38
C LYS A 65 7.72 -15.28 0.47
N GLU A 66 8.09 -16.25 1.29
CA GLU A 66 9.50 -16.60 1.54
C GLU A 66 10.28 -16.94 0.27
N LYS A 67 9.65 -17.68 -0.66
CA LYS A 67 10.32 -18.08 -1.91
C LYS A 67 10.82 -16.86 -2.68
N GLN A 68 9.95 -15.90 -2.94
CA GLN A 68 10.30 -14.68 -3.69
C GLN A 68 11.26 -13.79 -2.90
N PHE A 69 11.09 -13.68 -1.59
CA PHE A 69 12.03 -12.94 -0.74
C PHE A 69 13.44 -13.53 -0.80
N LYS A 70 13.58 -14.86 -0.72
CA LYS A 70 14.89 -15.56 -0.82
C LYS A 70 15.56 -15.31 -2.17
N ILE A 71 14.78 -15.30 -3.26
CA ILE A 71 15.28 -14.95 -4.59
C ILE A 71 15.82 -13.51 -4.61
N LEU A 72 15.03 -12.55 -4.18
CA LEU A 72 15.44 -11.13 -4.15
C LEU A 72 16.69 -10.92 -3.28
N LYS A 73 16.71 -11.52 -2.09
CA LYS A 73 17.88 -11.49 -1.20
C LYS A 73 19.11 -12.04 -1.89
N GLY A 74 19.00 -13.21 -2.56
CA GLY A 74 20.09 -13.81 -3.31
C GLY A 74 20.61 -12.91 -4.44
N LEU A 75 19.69 -12.31 -5.23
CA LEU A 75 20.03 -11.39 -6.30
C LEU A 75 20.75 -10.13 -5.79
N MET A 76 20.27 -9.54 -4.72
CA MET A 76 20.88 -8.35 -4.10
C MET A 76 22.31 -8.61 -3.60
N HIS A 77 22.65 -9.86 -3.24
CA HIS A 77 23.98 -10.24 -2.74
C HIS A 77 24.93 -10.80 -3.81
N ARG A 78 24.49 -10.92 -5.06
CA ARG A 78 25.36 -11.40 -6.16
C ARG A 78 26.54 -10.44 -6.34
N ALA A 79 27.73 -10.98 -6.52
CA ALA A 79 28.96 -10.18 -6.67
C ALA A 79 28.99 -9.33 -7.94
N ASP A 80 28.30 -9.76 -8.99
CA ASP A 80 28.20 -9.03 -10.28
C ASP A 80 27.14 -7.91 -10.27
N VAL A 81 26.26 -7.85 -9.27
CA VAL A 81 25.30 -6.74 -9.08
C VAL A 81 26.02 -5.57 -8.40
N ARG A 82 26.07 -4.42 -9.04
CA ARG A 82 26.74 -3.22 -8.55
C ARG A 82 25.84 -2.29 -7.76
N GLU A 83 24.59 -2.14 -8.21
CA GLU A 83 23.59 -1.25 -7.60
C GLU A 83 22.20 -1.90 -7.69
N VAL A 84 21.26 -1.39 -6.88
CA VAL A 84 19.87 -1.85 -6.87
C VAL A 84 18.97 -0.68 -7.22
N VAL A 85 18.13 -0.87 -8.24
CA VAL A 85 17.17 0.16 -8.66
C VAL A 85 15.80 -0.16 -8.08
N ASN A 86 15.27 0.75 -7.26
CA ASN A 86 13.88 0.71 -6.84
C ASN A 86 12.99 1.19 -8.00
N ALA A 87 12.35 0.24 -8.67
CA ALA A 87 11.42 0.46 -9.76
C ALA A 87 9.95 0.14 -9.35
N CYS A 88 9.66 0.11 -8.05
CA CYS A 88 8.29 0.00 -7.56
C CYS A 88 7.51 1.28 -7.85
N ASP A 89 6.19 1.24 -7.66
CA ASP A 89 5.29 2.37 -7.94
C ASP A 89 5.82 3.70 -7.40
N ALA A 90 5.58 4.77 -8.17
CA ALA A 90 5.96 6.13 -7.80
C ALA A 90 5.03 6.64 -6.68
N GLY A 91 5.36 6.31 -5.45
CA GLY A 91 4.57 6.66 -4.28
C GLY A 91 5.10 6.08 -2.97
N ARG A 92 4.43 6.41 -1.87
CA ARG A 92 4.80 5.96 -0.52
C ARG A 92 4.81 4.44 -0.39
N GLU A 93 3.81 3.76 -0.97
CA GLU A 93 3.70 2.29 -0.88
C GLU A 93 4.83 1.60 -1.64
N GLY A 94 5.14 2.03 -2.86
CA GLY A 94 6.26 1.46 -3.62
C GLY A 94 7.60 1.66 -2.92
N GLU A 95 7.80 2.83 -2.29
CA GLU A 95 9.00 3.07 -1.49
C GLU A 95 9.06 2.14 -0.27
N LEU A 96 7.95 1.98 0.45
CA LEU A 96 7.86 1.12 1.62
C LEU A 96 8.13 -0.35 1.29
N ILE A 97 7.47 -0.87 0.24
CA ILE A 97 7.64 -2.27 -0.22
C ILE A 97 9.10 -2.55 -0.53
N PHE A 98 9.74 -1.68 -1.31
CA PHE A 98 11.14 -1.84 -1.67
C PHE A 98 12.06 -1.78 -0.45
N ARG A 99 11.93 -0.73 0.39
CA ARG A 99 12.81 -0.52 1.55
C ARG A 99 12.70 -1.64 2.58
N PHE A 100 11.51 -2.18 2.78
CA PHE A 100 11.33 -3.31 3.68
C PHE A 100 12.12 -4.54 3.19
N VAL A 101 12.05 -4.84 1.90
CA VAL A 101 12.80 -5.96 1.31
C VAL A 101 14.30 -5.69 1.34
N TYR A 102 14.73 -4.49 0.95
CA TYR A 102 16.13 -4.10 0.92
C TYR A 102 16.78 -4.17 2.31
N ASN A 103 16.12 -3.63 3.33
CA ASN A 103 16.60 -3.63 4.70
C ASN A 103 16.59 -5.04 5.31
N MET A 104 15.50 -5.80 5.11
CA MET A 104 15.39 -7.18 5.63
C MET A 104 16.35 -8.15 4.94
N ALA A 105 16.68 -7.91 3.67
CA ALA A 105 17.74 -8.63 2.98
C ALA A 105 19.13 -8.33 3.52
N GLY A 106 19.32 -7.21 4.21
CA GLY A 106 20.62 -6.73 4.69
C GLY A 106 21.51 -6.22 3.54
N CYS A 107 20.91 -5.74 2.45
CA CYS A 107 21.64 -5.21 1.32
C CYS A 107 22.37 -3.92 1.70
N LYS A 108 23.60 -3.74 1.20
CA LYS A 108 24.43 -2.55 1.44
C LYS A 108 24.89 -1.89 0.13
N LYS A 109 24.39 -2.35 -1.01
CA LYS A 109 24.76 -1.81 -2.32
C LYS A 109 24.09 -0.45 -2.53
N PRO A 110 24.68 0.41 -3.37
CA PRO A 110 24.05 1.68 -3.74
C PRO A 110 22.62 1.47 -4.25
N MET A 111 21.72 2.33 -3.86
CA MET A 111 20.31 2.29 -4.22
C MET A 111 19.96 3.51 -5.07
N ARG A 112 19.32 3.25 -6.22
CA ARG A 112 18.77 4.29 -7.09
C ARG A 112 17.27 4.18 -7.15
N ARG A 113 16.60 5.29 -7.46
CA ARG A 113 15.15 5.35 -7.60
C ARG A 113 14.75 5.67 -9.04
N LEU A 114 13.98 4.77 -9.64
CA LEU A 114 13.23 5.03 -10.88
C LEU A 114 11.87 5.61 -10.51
N TRP A 115 11.61 6.85 -10.91
CA TRP A 115 10.34 7.54 -10.62
C TRP A 115 9.62 7.85 -11.92
N ILE A 116 8.61 7.04 -12.23
CA ILE A 116 7.79 7.19 -13.45
C ILE A 116 6.31 7.05 -13.10
N SER A 117 5.47 7.80 -13.79
CA SER A 117 4.00 7.76 -13.69
C SER A 117 3.32 7.14 -14.92
N SER A 118 4.09 6.79 -15.94
CA SER A 118 3.60 6.15 -17.16
C SER A 118 4.43 4.91 -17.50
N MET A 119 3.78 3.87 -18.04
CA MET A 119 4.43 2.65 -18.51
C MET A 119 4.77 2.68 -20.00
N GLU A 120 4.67 3.83 -20.65
CA GLU A 120 5.11 4.01 -22.02
C GLU A 120 6.63 3.87 -22.16
N THR A 121 7.07 3.30 -23.28
CA THR A 121 8.50 3.03 -23.51
C THR A 121 9.35 4.30 -23.42
N ALA A 122 8.84 5.43 -23.90
CA ALA A 122 9.55 6.71 -23.82
C ALA A 122 9.73 7.17 -22.37
N ALA A 123 8.67 7.11 -21.55
CA ALA A 123 8.71 7.48 -20.14
C ALA A 123 9.64 6.57 -19.33
N ILE A 124 9.64 5.26 -19.62
CA ILE A 124 10.55 4.33 -18.97
C ILE A 124 12.02 4.66 -19.30
N ARG A 125 12.34 4.92 -20.58
CA ARG A 125 13.70 5.28 -21.00
C ARG A 125 14.16 6.58 -20.31
N GLN A 126 13.35 7.61 -20.37
CA GLN A 126 13.63 8.88 -19.70
C GLN A 126 13.84 8.69 -18.19
N GLY A 127 13.00 7.88 -17.54
CA GLY A 127 13.15 7.59 -16.11
C GLY A 127 14.47 6.89 -15.76
N PHE A 128 14.99 6.02 -16.64
CA PHE A 128 16.30 5.41 -16.46
C PHE A 128 17.46 6.40 -16.70
N ASP A 129 17.28 7.37 -17.57
CA ASP A 129 18.27 8.45 -17.78
C ASP A 129 18.27 9.42 -16.58
N ASP A 130 17.14 9.59 -15.91
CA ASP A 130 16.91 10.47 -14.76
C ASP A 130 16.93 9.77 -13.40
N LEU A 131 17.59 8.61 -13.28
CA LEU A 131 17.66 7.88 -12.01
C LEU A 131 18.18 8.76 -10.87
N LYS A 132 17.40 8.84 -9.80
CA LYS A 132 17.73 9.58 -8.58
C LYS A 132 18.49 8.74 -7.58
N ASP A 133 19.25 9.38 -6.70
CA ASP A 133 19.83 8.69 -5.56
C ASP A 133 18.71 8.27 -4.58
N GLY A 134 18.83 7.07 -4.01
CA GLY A 134 17.83 6.57 -3.07
C GLY A 134 17.71 7.42 -1.81
N SER A 135 18.75 8.13 -1.41
CA SER A 135 18.74 9.02 -0.23
C SER A 135 17.80 10.22 -0.39
N GLU A 136 17.51 10.65 -1.60
CA GLU A 136 16.53 11.72 -1.85
C GLU A 136 15.10 11.34 -1.42
N TYR A 137 14.83 10.05 -1.22
CA TYR A 137 13.51 9.52 -0.85
C TYR A 137 13.39 9.09 0.62
N GLU A 138 14.36 9.46 1.48
CA GLU A 138 14.33 9.12 2.91
C GLU A 138 13.11 9.71 3.63
N ALA A 139 12.74 10.94 3.34
CA ALA A 139 11.55 11.58 3.91
C ALA A 139 10.25 10.88 3.47
N LEU A 140 10.20 10.43 2.21
CA LEU A 140 9.06 9.67 1.69
C LEU A 140 8.96 8.30 2.39
N TYR A 141 10.07 7.60 2.54
CA TYR A 141 10.14 6.34 3.28
C TYR A 141 9.74 6.52 4.75
N ALA A 142 10.27 7.53 5.43
CA ALA A 142 9.92 7.82 6.82
C ALA A 142 8.42 8.09 6.98
N SER A 143 7.80 8.85 6.06
CA SER A 143 6.36 9.09 6.03
C SER A 143 5.57 7.79 5.85
N ALA A 144 5.99 6.93 4.91
CA ALA A 144 5.35 5.64 4.66
C ALA A 144 5.46 4.70 5.87
N LEU A 145 6.63 4.62 6.49
CA LEU A 145 6.89 3.82 7.67
C LEU A 145 6.08 4.30 8.88
N CYS A 146 6.03 5.62 9.11
CA CYS A 146 5.23 6.21 10.17
C CYS A 146 3.75 5.83 10.02
N ARG A 147 3.22 5.93 8.81
CA ARG A 147 1.85 5.50 8.50
C ARG A 147 1.63 4.02 8.76
N ALA A 148 2.53 3.15 8.29
CA ALA A 148 2.42 1.71 8.51
C ALA A 148 2.39 1.35 10.00
N LYS A 149 3.26 1.99 10.80
CA LYS A 149 3.29 1.83 12.26
C LYS A 149 2.02 2.34 12.93
N ALA A 150 1.50 3.50 12.53
CA ALA A 150 0.25 4.04 13.05
C ALA A 150 -0.96 3.15 12.72
N ASP A 151 -1.05 2.68 11.47
CA ASP A 151 -2.11 1.75 11.04
C ASP A 151 -2.03 0.43 11.84
N TRP A 152 -0.83 -0.08 12.11
CA TRP A 152 -0.62 -1.27 12.95
C TRP A 152 -1.06 -1.03 14.39
N LEU A 153 -0.61 0.06 15.02
CA LEU A 153 -0.94 0.39 16.41
C LEU A 153 -2.45 0.53 16.62
N ILE A 154 -3.11 1.31 15.78
CA ILE A 154 -4.55 1.53 15.87
C ILE A 154 -5.30 0.26 15.52
N GLY A 155 -4.95 -0.38 14.42
CA GLY A 155 -5.61 -1.58 13.94
C GLY A 155 -5.61 -2.72 14.94
N ILE A 156 -4.43 -3.07 15.48
CA ILE A 156 -4.29 -4.19 16.42
C ILE A 156 -4.97 -3.88 17.76
N ASN A 157 -4.70 -2.71 18.35
CA ASN A 157 -5.24 -2.38 19.66
C ASN A 157 -6.76 -2.22 19.63
N ALA A 158 -7.30 -1.47 18.67
CA ALA A 158 -8.74 -1.25 18.56
C ALA A 158 -9.49 -2.55 18.17
N THR A 159 -8.95 -3.34 17.24
CA THR A 159 -9.54 -4.64 16.89
C THR A 159 -9.64 -5.54 18.10
N ARG A 160 -8.57 -5.70 18.88
CA ARG A 160 -8.57 -6.54 20.08
C ARG A 160 -9.49 -6.00 21.17
N LEU A 161 -9.44 -4.69 21.41
CA LEU A 161 -10.32 -4.04 22.40
C LEU A 161 -11.79 -4.31 22.11
N PHE A 162 -12.25 -3.95 20.94
CA PHE A 162 -13.67 -4.13 20.58
C PHE A 162 -14.06 -5.62 20.48
N SER A 163 -13.15 -6.46 19.97
CA SER A 163 -13.44 -7.90 19.91
C SER A 163 -13.60 -8.53 21.30
N CYS A 164 -12.77 -8.15 22.26
CA CYS A 164 -12.89 -8.61 23.65
C CYS A 164 -14.15 -8.06 24.33
N LEU A 165 -14.49 -6.78 24.11
CA LEU A 165 -15.68 -6.17 24.72
C LEU A 165 -16.99 -6.78 24.21
N TYR A 166 -17.05 -7.10 22.93
CA TYR A 166 -18.29 -7.59 22.30
C TYR A 166 -18.34 -9.11 22.11
N GLY A 167 -17.31 -9.84 22.50
CA GLY A 167 -17.24 -11.30 22.42
C GLY A 167 -17.26 -11.86 20.99
N LYS A 168 -16.89 -11.05 19.99
CA LYS A 168 -16.81 -11.45 18.58
C LYS A 168 -15.72 -10.65 17.86
N THR A 169 -15.15 -11.20 16.79
CA THR A 169 -14.13 -10.49 16.00
C THR A 169 -14.71 -9.25 15.33
N LEU A 170 -14.20 -8.09 15.73
CA LEU A 170 -14.55 -6.78 15.18
C LEU A 170 -13.29 -6.10 14.67
N ASN A 171 -13.06 -6.20 13.37
CA ASN A 171 -11.89 -5.60 12.75
C ASN A 171 -12.04 -4.08 12.66
N VAL A 172 -11.02 -3.38 13.11
CA VAL A 172 -10.92 -1.91 13.03
C VAL A 172 -9.75 -1.53 12.14
N GLY A 173 -10.00 -0.64 11.20
CA GLY A 173 -8.95 -0.17 10.28
C GLY A 173 -9.29 1.22 9.74
N ARG A 174 -8.25 1.96 9.41
CA ARG A 174 -8.33 3.35 8.95
C ARG A 174 -9.17 3.54 7.68
N VAL A 175 -9.17 2.59 6.78
CA VAL A 175 -9.99 2.60 5.55
C VAL A 175 -11.28 1.81 5.74
N GLN A 176 -11.18 0.62 6.27
CA GLN A 176 -12.28 -0.31 6.43
C GLN A 176 -13.42 0.25 7.29
N THR A 177 -13.09 0.83 8.45
CA THR A 177 -14.10 1.32 9.39
C THR A 177 -14.89 2.52 8.86
N PRO A 178 -14.25 3.59 8.33
CA PRO A 178 -15.00 4.70 7.73
C PRO A 178 -15.78 4.30 6.48
N THR A 179 -15.27 3.37 5.67
CA THR A 179 -16.01 2.85 4.52
C THR A 179 -17.29 2.13 4.97
N LEU A 180 -17.20 1.27 5.99
CA LEU A 180 -18.37 0.63 6.57
C LEU A 180 -19.37 1.65 7.13
N LYS A 181 -18.88 2.69 7.83
CA LYS A 181 -19.70 3.79 8.32
C LYS A 181 -20.50 4.46 7.20
N MET A 182 -19.85 4.78 6.08
CA MET A 182 -20.52 5.38 4.92
C MET A 182 -21.62 4.49 4.36
N LEU A 183 -21.40 3.17 4.30
CA LEU A 183 -22.41 2.20 3.86
C LEU A 183 -23.60 2.16 4.82
N VAL A 184 -23.33 2.09 6.12
CA VAL A 184 -24.39 2.08 7.16
C VAL A 184 -25.21 3.37 7.14
N ASP A 185 -24.56 4.54 7.01
CA ASP A 185 -25.25 5.83 6.92
C ASP A 185 -26.12 5.90 5.66
N ARG A 186 -25.63 5.40 4.53
CA ARG A 186 -26.39 5.34 3.30
C ARG A 186 -27.61 4.44 3.41
N ASP A 187 -27.44 3.27 3.99
CA ASP A 187 -28.54 2.31 4.22
C ASP A 187 -29.60 2.91 5.12
N ALA A 188 -29.18 3.55 6.22
CA ALA A 188 -30.09 4.26 7.12
C ALA A 188 -30.82 5.41 6.42
N ALA A 189 -30.16 6.17 5.53
CA ALA A 189 -30.79 7.21 4.76
C ALA A 189 -31.84 6.66 3.77
N ILE A 190 -31.55 5.51 3.13
CA ILE A 190 -32.51 4.83 2.26
C ILE A 190 -33.73 4.35 3.06
N SER A 191 -33.51 3.73 4.22
CA SER A 191 -34.58 3.18 5.08
C SER A 191 -35.50 4.26 5.65
N ARG A 192 -34.97 5.48 5.85
CA ARG A 192 -35.72 6.63 6.37
C ARG A 192 -36.21 7.57 5.29
N PHE A 193 -36.01 7.22 4.02
CA PHE A 193 -36.34 8.08 2.92
C PHE A 193 -37.84 8.37 2.86
N GLN A 194 -38.20 9.64 2.89
CA GLN A 194 -39.53 10.14 2.66
C GLN A 194 -39.62 10.79 1.28
N LYS A 195 -40.65 10.44 0.53
CA LYS A 195 -40.84 11.02 -0.81
C LYS A 195 -41.27 12.49 -0.65
N GLU A 196 -40.49 13.38 -1.20
CA GLU A 196 -40.80 14.79 -1.31
C GLU A 196 -41.09 15.15 -2.76
N LYS A 197 -42.15 15.90 -3.00
CA LYS A 197 -42.40 16.45 -4.32
C LYS A 197 -41.43 17.59 -4.59
N TYR A 198 -40.93 17.65 -5.77
CA TYR A 198 -40.14 18.77 -6.25
C TYR A 198 -40.42 18.98 -7.73
N TYR A 199 -40.12 20.19 -8.19
CA TYR A 199 -40.36 20.64 -9.54
C TYR A 199 -39.03 21.09 -10.16
N HIS A 200 -38.97 20.98 -11.48
CA HIS A 200 -37.97 21.65 -12.29
C HIS A 200 -38.68 22.57 -13.26
N VAL A 201 -38.27 23.81 -13.36
CA VAL A 201 -38.65 24.68 -14.45
C VAL A 201 -37.70 24.47 -15.59
N ARG A 202 -38.21 24.10 -16.76
CA ARG A 202 -37.45 23.95 -17.97
C ARG A 202 -37.81 25.09 -18.90
N LEU A 203 -36.83 25.74 -19.47
CA LEU A 203 -36.97 26.76 -20.49
C LEU A 203 -36.31 26.26 -21.77
N ASP A 204 -37.16 26.09 -22.77
CA ASP A 204 -36.72 25.71 -24.12
C ASP A 204 -36.71 26.95 -25.01
N LEU A 205 -35.53 27.34 -25.47
CA LEU A 205 -35.33 28.43 -26.42
C LEU A 205 -34.78 27.83 -27.72
N SER A 206 -35.07 28.50 -28.81
CA SER A 206 -34.52 28.02 -30.09
C SER A 206 -32.99 27.98 -30.06
N GLY A 207 -32.42 26.76 -29.96
CA GLY A 207 -30.99 26.52 -29.91
C GLY A 207 -30.35 26.49 -28.51
N ALA A 208 -31.13 26.64 -27.43
CA ALA A 208 -30.67 26.51 -26.07
C ALA A 208 -31.73 25.92 -25.13
N GLU A 209 -31.28 25.11 -24.18
CA GLU A 209 -32.13 24.53 -23.12
C GLU A 209 -31.56 24.89 -21.78
N ALA A 210 -32.38 25.34 -20.85
CA ALA A 210 -32.01 25.60 -19.48
C ALA A 210 -32.98 24.92 -18.52
N ALA A 211 -32.48 24.36 -17.45
CA ALA A 211 -33.31 23.77 -16.38
C ALA A 211 -32.90 24.33 -15.01
N SER A 212 -33.87 24.59 -14.18
CA SER A 212 -33.63 25.00 -12.79
C SER A 212 -33.05 23.86 -11.96
N ALA A 213 -32.42 24.18 -10.83
CA ALA A 213 -32.26 23.27 -9.73
C ALA A 213 -33.61 22.75 -9.22
N LYS A 214 -33.60 21.72 -8.36
CA LYS A 214 -34.80 21.22 -7.68
C LYS A 214 -35.45 22.34 -6.88
N ILE A 215 -36.74 22.56 -7.13
CA ILE A 215 -37.57 23.49 -6.38
C ILE A 215 -38.49 22.65 -5.49
N PRO A 216 -38.38 22.73 -4.14
CA PRO A 216 -39.29 22.04 -3.24
C PRO A 216 -40.73 22.43 -3.47
N ASP A 217 -41.67 21.50 -3.21
CA ASP A 217 -43.09 21.83 -3.16
C ASP A 217 -43.30 22.78 -1.97
N ALA A 218 -43.85 23.93 -2.21
CA ALA A 218 -44.23 24.85 -1.12
C ALA A 218 -45.41 24.22 -0.38
N ALA A 219 -45.23 23.96 0.91
CA ALA A 219 -46.31 23.49 1.80
C ALA A 219 -47.37 24.56 2.00
#